data_a1f9c46a7b554d95fb0ef15092f044c4
#
_entry.id   a1f9c46a7b554d95fb0ef15092f044c4
#
_cell.length_a   1.000
_cell.length_b   1.000
_cell.length_c   1.000
_cell.angle_alpha   90.00
_cell.angle_beta   90.00
_cell.angle_gamma   90.00
#
_symmetry.space_group_name_H-M   'P 1'
#
loop_
_entity.id
_entity.type
_entity.pdbx_description
1 polymer ?
#
loop_
_entity_poly.entity_id
_entity_poly.type
_entity_poly.pdbx_seq_one_letter_code
_entity_poly.pdbx_strand_id
1 'polypeptide(L)'
;GETIPLAGAPGCQNKLAFTIRQPLGVVCAITPFNFPVNLAAHKIGPALAAGNTVIYKPASATPLTAALLCDVFREAGLPAGCLNLLTGPGALVGNYLTKDARIRMFSFTGSVPVGKSLQEAAGFRRVALELGSNSANIVHEDVKDVKKVAELCAKYAFLNAGQVCISCQRVYVSRSIYQEFCDYAVAFAKDFKGGKLSAESTCLGPMIAEKEAVRIEGWVKDAAAAGAKVLTGGHRHGAFYEPTILTNVTPDMDVVKNEAFAPVFSIIPYDTIEEAVAGVNNSRYGLQAGVFTSSLAIAHYAAEHIEAGGVVINDGSSFRMDNMPYGGVKDSGMGKEGPEYAIRELTEEKTIIMNFD
;
A
#
# COMPACT_ATOMS: atom_id res chain seq x y z
N GLY A 1 -9.10 18.67 -20.54
CA GLY A 1 -10.04 17.87 -21.31
C GLY A 1 -9.48 17.48 -22.67
N GLU A 2 -10.28 16.82 -23.45
CA GLU A 2 -9.91 16.30 -24.77
C GLU A 2 -10.89 16.81 -25.83
N THR A 3 -10.40 17.04 -27.05
CA THR A 3 -11.26 17.32 -28.20
C THR A 3 -11.72 16.01 -28.81
N ILE A 4 -13.04 15.88 -29.03
CA ILE A 4 -13.64 14.70 -29.63
C ILE A 4 -13.87 14.96 -31.13
N PRO A 5 -13.25 14.19 -32.05
CA PRO A 5 -13.36 14.43 -33.50
C PRO A 5 -14.71 13.93 -34.05
N LEU A 6 -15.75 14.78 -34.02
CA LEU A 6 -17.09 14.45 -34.54
C LEU A 6 -17.22 14.65 -36.07
N ALA A 7 -16.40 15.50 -36.67
CA ALA A 7 -16.58 15.91 -38.07
C ALA A 7 -16.55 14.77 -39.12
N GLY A 8 -15.98 13.61 -38.76
CA GLY A 8 -15.99 12.41 -39.59
C GLY A 8 -17.31 11.63 -39.63
N ALA A 9 -18.27 11.94 -38.75
CA ALA A 9 -19.57 11.28 -38.73
C ALA A 9 -20.62 12.06 -39.54
N PRO A 10 -21.47 11.41 -40.33
CA PRO A 10 -22.54 12.05 -41.06
C PRO A 10 -23.45 12.88 -40.14
N GLY A 11 -23.74 14.13 -40.55
CA GLY A 11 -24.59 15.06 -39.77
C GLY A 11 -23.88 15.70 -38.55
N CYS A 12 -22.56 15.61 -38.45
CA CYS A 12 -21.78 16.20 -37.37
C CYS A 12 -20.79 17.28 -37.83
N GLN A 13 -20.88 17.74 -39.09
CA GLN A 13 -19.92 18.68 -39.67
C GLN A 13 -19.89 20.04 -38.99
N ASN A 14 -21.03 20.50 -38.45
CA ASN A 14 -21.17 21.78 -37.75
C ASN A 14 -21.18 21.59 -36.22
N LYS A 15 -20.63 20.48 -35.73
CA LYS A 15 -20.58 20.20 -34.28
C LYS A 15 -19.15 20.19 -33.79
N LEU A 16 -18.91 20.88 -32.65
CA LEU A 16 -17.70 20.83 -31.88
C LEU A 16 -17.98 20.04 -30.58
N ALA A 17 -17.19 19.03 -30.30
CA ALA A 17 -17.26 18.31 -29.04
C ALA A 17 -15.91 18.30 -28.33
N PHE A 18 -15.97 18.49 -27.02
CA PHE A 18 -14.82 18.40 -26.13
C PHE A 18 -15.25 17.98 -24.73
N THR A 19 -14.30 17.51 -23.94
CA THR A 19 -14.53 17.20 -22.53
C THR A 19 -13.86 18.25 -21.64
N ILE A 20 -14.44 18.44 -20.46
CA ILE A 20 -13.83 19.18 -19.36
C ILE A 20 -13.86 18.32 -18.10
N ARG A 21 -12.89 18.51 -17.20
CA ARG A 21 -12.91 17.91 -15.88
C ARG A 21 -13.46 18.88 -14.86
N GLN A 22 -14.39 18.41 -14.04
CA GLN A 22 -15.01 19.18 -12.97
C GLN A 22 -14.74 18.51 -11.61
N PRO A 23 -14.53 19.28 -10.51
CA PRO A 23 -14.40 18.71 -9.17
C PRO A 23 -15.66 17.97 -8.76
N LEU A 24 -15.49 16.91 -8.00
CA LEU A 24 -16.61 16.13 -7.42
C LEU A 24 -17.39 16.93 -6.37
N GLY A 25 -16.71 17.80 -5.63
CA GLY A 25 -17.27 18.60 -4.53
C GLY A 25 -16.61 18.26 -3.19
N VAL A 26 -17.35 17.63 -2.26
CA VAL A 26 -16.82 17.25 -0.95
C VAL A 26 -16.20 15.86 -0.99
N VAL A 27 -14.90 15.79 -0.68
CA VAL A 27 -14.12 14.53 -0.58
C VAL A 27 -13.83 14.23 0.89
N CYS A 28 -14.10 13.01 1.32
CA CYS A 28 -13.74 12.52 2.64
C CYS A 28 -12.42 11.74 2.55
N ALA A 29 -11.32 12.32 3.07
CA ALA A 29 -10.01 11.71 3.15
C ALA A 29 -9.83 11.03 4.51
N ILE A 30 -9.65 9.71 4.52
CA ILE A 30 -9.46 8.91 5.75
C ILE A 30 -8.09 8.23 5.67
N THR A 31 -7.23 8.45 6.66
CA THR A 31 -5.83 8.01 6.61
C THR A 31 -5.44 7.15 7.81
N PRO A 32 -4.47 6.22 7.62
CA PRO A 32 -3.94 5.37 8.66
C PRO A 32 -2.82 6.07 9.47
N PHE A 33 -2.23 5.34 10.41
CA PHE A 33 -1.23 5.86 11.36
C PHE A 33 0.22 5.73 10.88
N ASN A 34 0.50 4.81 9.96
CA ASN A 34 1.87 4.36 9.67
C ASN A 34 2.74 5.40 8.91
N PHE A 35 2.14 6.17 8.01
CA PHE A 35 2.75 7.32 7.33
C PHE A 35 1.78 8.51 7.35
N PRO A 36 1.57 9.15 8.52
CA PRO A 36 0.43 10.04 8.73
C PRO A 36 0.49 11.35 7.92
N VAL A 37 1.67 11.81 7.52
CA VAL A 37 1.83 12.98 6.62
C VAL A 37 1.75 12.55 5.16
N ASN A 38 2.54 11.58 4.75
CA ASN A 38 2.63 11.15 3.35
C ASN A 38 1.28 10.65 2.81
N LEU A 39 0.60 9.74 3.54
CA LEU A 39 -0.69 9.20 3.10
C LEU A 39 -1.83 10.22 3.16
N ALA A 40 -1.72 11.25 3.99
CA ALA A 40 -2.63 12.39 3.96
C ALA A 40 -2.35 13.28 2.74
N ALA A 41 -1.10 13.56 2.44
CA ALA A 41 -0.69 14.39 1.29
C ALA A 41 -1.18 13.80 -0.04
N HIS A 42 -1.09 12.47 -0.21
CA HIS A 42 -1.59 11.75 -1.41
C HIS A 42 -3.10 11.90 -1.63
N LYS A 43 -3.88 12.22 -0.60
CA LYS A 43 -5.33 12.41 -0.67
C LYS A 43 -5.71 13.89 -0.72
N ILE A 44 -5.16 14.68 0.19
CA ILE A 44 -5.52 16.10 0.38
C ILE A 44 -5.00 16.94 -0.78
N GLY A 45 -3.72 16.78 -1.16
CA GLY A 45 -3.08 17.56 -2.22
C GLY A 45 -3.82 17.47 -3.56
N PRO A 46 -4.00 16.28 -4.13
CA PRO A 46 -4.73 16.11 -5.38
C PRO A 46 -6.20 16.55 -5.30
N ALA A 47 -6.87 16.36 -4.14
CA ALA A 47 -8.26 16.79 -3.98
C ALA A 47 -8.40 18.31 -4.04
N LEU A 48 -7.54 19.04 -3.34
CA LEU A 48 -7.52 20.51 -3.36
C LEU A 48 -7.07 21.04 -4.73
N ALA A 49 -6.05 20.44 -5.35
CA ALA A 49 -5.58 20.79 -6.69
C ALA A 49 -6.67 20.61 -7.76
N ALA A 50 -7.54 19.60 -7.58
CA ALA A 50 -8.68 19.36 -8.46
C ALA A 50 -9.89 20.28 -8.17
N GLY A 51 -9.81 21.18 -7.19
CA GLY A 51 -10.88 22.12 -6.82
C GLY A 51 -11.94 21.54 -5.88
N ASN A 52 -11.68 20.42 -5.22
CA ASN A 52 -12.56 19.86 -4.20
C ASN A 52 -12.34 20.50 -2.83
N THR A 53 -13.31 20.35 -1.94
CA THR A 53 -13.14 20.57 -0.51
C THR A 53 -12.95 19.23 0.21
N VAL A 54 -12.20 19.24 1.31
CA VAL A 54 -11.79 18.01 1.98
C VAL A 54 -12.25 18.00 3.45
N ILE A 55 -12.90 16.89 3.83
CA ILE A 55 -13.05 16.48 5.23
C ILE A 55 -11.93 15.47 5.49
N TYR A 56 -10.99 15.85 6.37
CA TYR A 56 -9.85 15.01 6.71
C TYR A 56 -10.07 14.30 8.04
N LYS A 57 -10.15 12.98 8.02
CA LYS A 57 -10.24 12.12 9.20
C LYS A 57 -8.96 11.30 9.35
N PRO A 58 -8.02 11.69 10.21
CA PRO A 58 -6.80 10.93 10.49
C PRO A 58 -7.08 9.71 11.37
N ALA A 59 -6.09 8.82 11.45
CA ALA A 59 -6.08 7.76 12.46
C ALA A 59 -6.14 8.35 13.88
N SER A 60 -6.85 7.67 14.78
CA SER A 60 -6.97 8.10 16.18
C SER A 60 -5.63 8.05 16.94
N ALA A 61 -4.64 7.31 16.42
CA ALA A 61 -3.31 7.20 17.01
C ALA A 61 -2.37 8.37 16.63
N THR A 62 -2.68 9.16 15.57
CA THR A 62 -1.81 10.22 15.07
C THR A 62 -2.54 11.56 14.83
N PRO A 63 -3.37 12.04 15.78
CA PRO A 63 -4.20 13.23 15.57
C PRO A 63 -3.37 14.52 15.58
N LEU A 64 -2.28 14.58 16.33
CA LEU A 64 -1.42 15.78 16.42
C LEU A 64 -0.70 16.06 15.10
N THR A 65 -0.20 15.02 14.43
CA THR A 65 0.41 15.16 13.10
C THR A 65 -0.59 15.74 12.09
N ALA A 66 -1.85 15.29 12.16
CA ALA A 66 -2.91 15.80 11.29
C ALA A 66 -3.24 17.29 11.58
N ALA A 67 -3.26 17.68 12.86
CA ALA A 67 -3.49 19.08 13.24
C ALA A 67 -2.37 19.98 12.71
N LEU A 68 -1.11 19.59 12.92
CA LEU A 68 0.05 20.31 12.38
C LEU A 68 0.02 20.43 10.85
N LEU A 69 -0.35 19.36 10.16
CA LEU A 69 -0.49 19.40 8.70
C LEU A 69 -1.57 20.42 8.27
N CYS A 70 -2.72 20.44 8.95
CA CYS A 70 -3.77 21.42 8.66
C CYS A 70 -3.31 22.88 8.96
N ASP A 71 -2.51 23.06 10.00
CA ASP A 71 -1.91 24.38 10.30
C ASP A 71 -0.96 24.85 9.21
N VAL A 72 -0.13 23.93 8.64
CA VAL A 72 0.72 24.24 7.49
C VAL A 72 -0.10 24.72 6.29
N PHE A 73 -1.21 24.05 5.97
CA PHE A 73 -2.11 24.50 4.89
C PHE A 73 -2.73 25.87 5.17
N ARG A 74 -3.15 26.12 6.40
CA ARG A 74 -3.71 27.41 6.84
C ARG A 74 -2.67 28.54 6.72
N GLU A 75 -1.44 28.30 7.18
CA GLU A 75 -0.33 29.26 7.10
C GLU A 75 0.11 29.52 5.65
N ALA A 76 -0.01 28.53 4.77
CA ALA A 76 0.21 28.67 3.34
C ALA A 76 -0.90 29.46 2.62
N GLY A 77 -1.95 29.90 3.33
CA GLY A 77 -3.03 30.72 2.78
C GLY A 77 -4.18 29.93 2.15
N LEU A 78 -4.34 28.63 2.47
CA LEU A 78 -5.52 27.89 2.02
C LEU A 78 -6.80 28.54 2.55
N PRO A 79 -7.80 28.85 1.71
CA PRO A 79 -9.04 29.47 2.16
C PRO A 79 -9.79 28.63 3.18
N ALA A 80 -10.42 29.31 4.14
CA ALA A 80 -11.22 28.63 5.17
C ALA A 80 -12.32 27.77 4.56
N GLY A 81 -12.52 26.57 5.12
CA GLY A 81 -13.52 25.62 4.63
C GLY A 81 -13.04 24.67 3.53
N CYS A 82 -11.88 24.93 2.88
CA CYS A 82 -11.32 24.01 1.87
C CYS A 82 -10.80 22.71 2.50
N LEU A 83 -10.20 22.76 3.69
CA LEU A 83 -9.73 21.61 4.45
C LEU A 83 -10.30 21.65 5.87
N ASN A 84 -11.00 20.61 6.29
CA ASN A 84 -11.69 20.52 7.57
C ASN A 84 -11.25 19.26 8.32
N LEU A 85 -10.53 19.42 9.43
CA LEU A 85 -10.06 18.33 10.26
C LEU A 85 -11.17 17.82 11.17
N LEU A 86 -11.40 16.51 11.14
CA LEU A 86 -12.36 15.83 12.01
C LEU A 86 -11.68 14.67 12.74
N THR A 87 -11.43 14.83 14.03
CA THR A 87 -10.83 13.78 14.88
C THR A 87 -11.91 12.98 15.61
N GLY A 88 -11.56 11.78 16.06
CA GLY A 88 -12.44 10.93 16.86
C GLY A 88 -12.35 9.44 16.54
N PRO A 89 -13.08 8.60 17.30
CA PRO A 89 -13.11 7.15 17.10
C PRO A 89 -13.57 6.77 15.68
N GLY A 90 -12.82 5.87 15.02
CA GLY A 90 -13.02 5.51 13.61
C GLY A 90 -14.44 5.04 13.30
N ALA A 91 -14.98 4.11 14.09
CA ALA A 91 -16.30 3.55 13.89
C ALA A 91 -17.42 4.61 14.05
N LEU A 92 -17.32 5.47 15.07
CA LEU A 92 -18.32 6.50 15.34
C LEU A 92 -18.31 7.55 14.22
N VAL A 93 -17.15 8.16 13.96
CA VAL A 93 -17.01 9.23 12.96
C VAL A 93 -17.30 8.69 11.55
N GLY A 94 -16.77 7.50 11.21
CA GLY A 94 -17.03 6.85 9.94
C GLY A 94 -18.51 6.62 9.67
N ASN A 95 -19.27 6.19 10.67
CA ASN A 95 -20.72 5.98 10.55
C ASN A 95 -21.51 7.28 10.28
N TYR A 96 -21.08 8.40 10.83
CA TYR A 96 -21.68 9.71 10.49
C TYR A 96 -21.27 10.16 9.07
N LEU A 97 -20.01 10.05 8.72
CA LEU A 97 -19.51 10.46 7.40
C LEU A 97 -20.16 9.65 6.26
N THR A 98 -20.33 8.33 6.43
CA THR A 98 -20.94 7.49 5.39
C THR A 98 -22.41 7.80 5.15
N LYS A 99 -23.11 8.40 6.11
CA LYS A 99 -24.52 8.80 6.00
C LYS A 99 -24.72 10.20 5.42
N ASP A 100 -23.67 11.03 5.36
CA ASP A 100 -23.80 12.40 4.88
C ASP A 100 -23.84 12.45 3.35
N ALA A 101 -24.97 12.82 2.78
CA ALA A 101 -25.21 12.88 1.33
C ALA A 101 -24.38 13.96 0.61
N ARG A 102 -23.80 14.92 1.32
CA ARG A 102 -22.93 15.96 0.73
C ARG A 102 -21.58 15.41 0.31
N ILE A 103 -21.10 14.32 0.93
CA ILE A 103 -19.85 13.66 0.57
C ILE A 103 -20.03 12.95 -0.77
N ARG A 104 -19.21 13.29 -1.75
CA ARG A 104 -19.26 12.77 -3.12
C ARG A 104 -18.27 11.63 -3.35
N MET A 105 -17.18 11.61 -2.58
CA MET A 105 -16.15 10.57 -2.68
C MET A 105 -15.51 10.27 -1.33
N PHE A 106 -15.16 9.02 -1.12
CA PHE A 106 -14.28 8.57 -0.03
C PHE A 106 -12.93 8.17 -0.60
N SER A 107 -11.86 8.83 -0.14
CA SER A 107 -10.49 8.42 -0.36
C SER A 107 -9.95 7.83 0.94
N PHE A 108 -9.78 6.51 0.98
CA PHE A 108 -9.50 5.74 2.20
C PHE A 108 -8.21 4.95 2.06
N THR A 109 -7.36 5.00 3.07
CA THR A 109 -6.27 4.03 3.28
C THR A 109 -6.42 3.40 4.65
N GLY A 110 -6.42 2.06 4.70
CA GLY A 110 -6.57 1.32 5.94
C GLY A 110 -6.79 -0.18 5.74
N SER A 111 -7.43 -0.83 6.71
CA SER A 111 -7.64 -2.28 6.67
C SER A 111 -8.72 -2.71 5.67
N VAL A 112 -8.56 -3.91 5.09
CA VAL A 112 -9.52 -4.51 4.15
C VAL A 112 -10.95 -4.58 4.70
N PRO A 113 -11.21 -5.02 5.95
CA PRO A 113 -12.58 -5.07 6.47
C PRO A 113 -13.26 -3.71 6.49
N VAL A 114 -12.52 -2.65 6.89
CA VAL A 114 -13.07 -1.28 6.92
C VAL A 114 -13.29 -0.76 5.50
N GLY A 115 -12.37 -1.03 4.56
CA GLY A 115 -12.52 -0.64 3.16
C GLY A 115 -13.76 -1.26 2.52
N LYS A 116 -14.02 -2.56 2.73
CA LYS A 116 -15.21 -3.26 2.24
C LYS A 116 -16.50 -2.65 2.81
N SER A 117 -16.53 -2.43 4.13
CA SER A 117 -17.69 -1.79 4.77
C SER A 117 -17.92 -0.36 4.27
N LEU A 118 -16.85 0.39 4.00
CA LEU A 118 -16.96 1.73 3.43
C LEU A 118 -17.50 1.71 1.99
N GLN A 119 -17.05 0.77 1.17
CA GLN A 119 -17.52 0.59 -0.19
C GLN A 119 -19.03 0.26 -0.22
N GLU A 120 -19.47 -0.65 0.64
CA GLU A 120 -20.89 -1.00 0.79
C GLU A 120 -21.73 0.22 1.19
N ALA A 121 -21.25 1.00 2.17
CA ALA A 121 -21.95 2.19 2.65
C ALA A 121 -21.91 3.38 1.67
N ALA A 122 -20.96 3.41 0.76
CA ALA A 122 -20.82 4.49 -0.22
C ALA A 122 -21.93 4.50 -1.28
N GLY A 123 -22.52 3.35 -1.63
CA GLY A 123 -23.51 3.22 -2.70
C GLY A 123 -22.94 3.68 -4.05
N PHE A 124 -23.58 4.63 -4.72
CA PHE A 124 -23.10 5.19 -6.00
C PHE A 124 -22.01 6.26 -5.87
N ARG A 125 -21.60 6.62 -4.66
CA ARG A 125 -20.52 7.58 -4.46
C ARG A 125 -19.18 6.92 -4.82
N ARG A 126 -18.27 7.71 -5.36
CA ARG A 126 -16.92 7.21 -5.69
C ARG A 126 -16.15 6.80 -4.43
N VAL A 127 -15.34 5.78 -4.59
CA VAL A 127 -14.37 5.34 -3.57
C VAL A 127 -13.01 5.11 -4.22
N ALA A 128 -11.95 5.56 -3.55
CA ALA A 128 -10.57 5.14 -3.82
C ALA A 128 -10.08 4.47 -2.53
N LEU A 129 -9.70 3.21 -2.65
CA LEU A 129 -9.35 2.35 -1.52
C LEU A 129 -7.92 1.84 -1.66
N GLU A 130 -7.06 2.22 -0.73
CA GLU A 130 -5.72 1.67 -0.56
C GLU A 130 -5.71 0.80 0.70
N LEU A 131 -5.64 -0.52 0.49
CA LEU A 131 -5.87 -1.49 1.55
C LEU A 131 -4.60 -2.30 1.84
N GLY A 132 -4.75 -3.35 2.63
CA GLY A 132 -3.65 -4.19 3.05
C GLY A 132 -3.06 -5.06 1.95
N SER A 133 -1.90 -5.66 2.25
CA SER A 133 -1.24 -6.63 1.38
C SER A 133 -0.37 -7.60 2.18
N ASN A 134 0.00 -8.70 1.54
CA ASN A 134 1.10 -9.59 1.93
C ASN A 134 2.14 -9.66 0.81
N SER A 135 2.63 -8.50 0.39
CA SER A 135 3.48 -8.32 -0.78
C SER A 135 4.61 -9.34 -0.86
N ALA A 136 4.88 -9.81 -2.08
CA ALA A 136 5.89 -10.82 -2.32
C ALA A 136 7.03 -10.30 -3.18
N ASN A 137 8.23 -10.88 -2.97
CA ASN A 137 9.37 -10.70 -3.85
C ASN A 137 9.81 -12.07 -4.42
N ILE A 138 10.23 -12.09 -5.67
CA ILE A 138 10.86 -13.25 -6.31
C ILE A 138 12.35 -12.95 -6.48
N VAL A 139 13.19 -13.88 -6.06
CA VAL A 139 14.66 -13.80 -6.22
C VAL A 139 15.11 -14.97 -7.08
N HIS A 140 15.42 -14.68 -8.34
CA HIS A 140 15.87 -15.69 -9.31
C HIS A 140 17.36 -15.99 -9.14
N GLU A 141 17.80 -17.17 -9.55
CA GLU A 141 19.18 -17.64 -9.36
C GLU A 141 20.25 -16.82 -10.09
N ASP A 142 19.86 -16.06 -11.11
CA ASP A 142 20.76 -15.25 -11.93
C ASP A 142 21.05 -13.85 -11.36
N VAL A 143 20.61 -13.56 -10.14
CA VAL A 143 20.95 -12.30 -9.47
C VAL A 143 22.46 -12.19 -9.26
N LYS A 144 23.03 -11.01 -9.53
CA LYS A 144 24.48 -10.79 -9.46
C LYS A 144 25.03 -10.77 -8.04
N ASP A 145 24.23 -10.40 -7.06
CA ASP A 145 24.63 -10.19 -5.67
C ASP A 145 23.50 -10.62 -4.74
N VAL A 146 23.53 -11.90 -4.35
CA VAL A 146 22.53 -12.52 -3.46
C VAL A 146 22.50 -11.80 -2.10
N LYS A 147 23.68 -11.40 -1.58
CA LYS A 147 23.79 -10.68 -0.31
C LYS A 147 23.01 -9.38 -0.33
N LYS A 148 23.26 -8.53 -1.33
CA LYS A 148 22.59 -7.23 -1.50
C LYS A 148 21.08 -7.38 -1.60
N VAL A 149 20.60 -8.40 -2.35
CA VAL A 149 19.16 -8.66 -2.50
C VAL A 149 18.54 -9.14 -1.19
N ALA A 150 19.22 -10.03 -0.45
CA ALA A 150 18.75 -10.53 0.85
C ALA A 150 18.66 -9.40 1.90
N GLU A 151 19.68 -8.55 1.96
CA GLU A 151 19.69 -7.37 2.84
C GLU A 151 18.56 -6.38 2.49
N LEU A 152 18.30 -6.16 1.19
CA LEU A 152 17.24 -5.27 0.73
C LEU A 152 15.85 -5.82 1.06
N CYS A 153 15.60 -7.10 0.84
CA CYS A 153 14.35 -7.76 1.22
C CYS A 153 14.11 -7.68 2.73
N ALA A 154 15.14 -7.97 3.53
CA ALA A 154 15.05 -7.87 4.99
C ALA A 154 14.83 -6.43 5.46
N LYS A 155 15.53 -5.45 4.89
CA LYS A 155 15.32 -4.02 5.15
C LYS A 155 13.88 -3.61 4.88
N TYR A 156 13.32 -4.01 3.74
CA TYR A 156 11.94 -3.69 3.36
C TYR A 156 10.89 -4.40 4.23
N ALA A 157 11.22 -5.60 4.73
CA ALA A 157 10.36 -6.31 5.67
C ALA A 157 10.31 -5.64 7.06
N PHE A 158 11.41 -5.00 7.48
CA PHE A 158 11.54 -4.43 8.82
C PHE A 158 11.33 -2.91 8.89
N LEU A 159 11.27 -2.22 7.75
CA LEU A 159 11.01 -0.78 7.68
C LEU A 159 9.73 -0.44 8.44
N ASN A 160 9.79 0.60 9.29
CA ASN A 160 8.67 1.04 10.13
C ASN A 160 8.05 -0.11 10.96
N ALA A 161 8.87 -1.03 11.45
CA ALA A 161 8.45 -2.26 12.14
C ALA A 161 7.50 -3.13 11.28
N GLY A 162 7.72 -3.19 9.97
CA GLY A 162 6.89 -3.93 9.03
C GLY A 162 5.47 -3.36 8.83
N GLN A 163 5.16 -2.21 9.43
CA GLN A 163 3.86 -1.56 9.34
C GLN A 163 3.71 -0.76 8.04
N VAL A 164 3.89 -1.43 6.93
CA VAL A 164 3.86 -0.89 5.57
C VAL A 164 3.01 -1.79 4.68
N CYS A 165 2.05 -1.24 3.95
CA CYS A 165 1.15 -2.01 3.09
C CYS A 165 1.90 -2.78 1.96
N ILE A 166 3.05 -2.29 1.53
CA ILE A 166 3.94 -2.94 0.56
C ILE A 166 5.18 -3.57 1.21
N SER A 167 5.15 -3.83 2.53
CA SER A 167 6.22 -4.54 3.23
C SER A 167 6.52 -5.88 2.56
N CYS A 168 7.80 -6.21 2.42
CA CYS A 168 8.26 -7.48 1.89
C CYS A 168 7.93 -8.61 2.88
N GLN A 169 6.79 -9.25 2.73
CA GLN A 169 6.31 -10.26 3.69
C GLN A 169 6.60 -11.69 3.25
N ARG A 170 6.63 -11.95 1.93
CA ARG A 170 6.90 -13.27 1.33
C ARG A 170 8.05 -13.14 0.34
N VAL A 171 9.09 -13.95 0.48
CA VAL A 171 10.21 -13.97 -0.46
C VAL A 171 10.33 -15.35 -1.06
N TYR A 172 10.05 -15.48 -2.34
CA TYR A 172 10.26 -16.69 -3.12
C TYR A 172 11.69 -16.67 -3.65
N VAL A 173 12.51 -17.66 -3.30
CA VAL A 173 13.93 -17.73 -3.64
C VAL A 173 14.23 -19.00 -4.41
N SER A 174 14.90 -18.89 -5.57
CA SER A 174 15.35 -20.06 -6.33
C SER A 174 16.14 -21.03 -5.44
N ARG A 175 15.82 -22.31 -5.52
CA ARG A 175 16.40 -23.36 -4.66
C ARG A 175 17.94 -23.40 -4.71
N SER A 176 18.52 -23.05 -5.83
CA SER A 176 19.97 -23.06 -6.02
C SER A 176 20.72 -22.06 -5.14
N ILE A 177 20.07 -20.92 -4.80
CA ILE A 177 20.65 -19.84 -3.96
C ILE A 177 19.95 -19.70 -2.61
N TYR A 178 19.01 -20.58 -2.32
CA TYR A 178 18.12 -20.47 -1.15
C TYR A 178 18.86 -20.41 0.19
N GLN A 179 19.83 -21.31 0.41
CA GLN A 179 20.55 -21.35 1.68
C GLN A 179 21.42 -20.11 1.86
N GLU A 180 22.11 -19.71 0.79
CA GLU A 180 22.93 -18.49 0.79
C GLU A 180 22.10 -17.25 1.10
N PHE A 181 20.93 -17.13 0.48
CA PHE A 181 19.99 -16.04 0.75
C PHE A 181 19.53 -16.03 2.21
N CYS A 182 19.16 -17.18 2.78
CA CYS A 182 18.76 -17.31 4.17
C CYS A 182 19.86 -16.83 5.13
N ASP A 183 21.11 -17.23 4.87
CA ASP A 183 22.25 -16.91 5.73
C ASP A 183 22.50 -15.38 5.75
N TYR A 184 22.46 -14.71 4.59
CA TYR A 184 22.59 -13.26 4.52
C TYR A 184 21.42 -12.52 5.15
N ALA A 185 20.19 -12.96 4.90
CA ALA A 185 19.01 -12.34 5.50
C ALA A 185 19.02 -12.43 7.03
N VAL A 186 19.41 -13.59 7.59
CA VAL A 186 19.53 -13.78 9.04
C VAL A 186 20.66 -12.93 9.63
N ALA A 187 21.80 -12.85 8.96
CA ALA A 187 22.91 -12.00 9.40
C ALA A 187 22.47 -10.54 9.48
N PHE A 188 21.82 -10.02 8.43
CA PHE A 188 21.28 -8.65 8.40
C PHE A 188 20.25 -8.41 9.50
N ALA A 189 19.31 -9.35 9.70
CA ALA A 189 18.27 -9.23 10.73
C ALA A 189 18.85 -9.10 12.14
N LYS A 190 19.93 -9.82 12.45
CA LYS A 190 20.62 -9.75 13.76
C LYS A 190 21.29 -8.39 13.99
N ASP A 191 21.72 -7.72 12.94
CA ASP A 191 22.34 -6.39 13.02
C ASP A 191 21.30 -5.26 12.97
N PHE A 192 20.05 -5.55 12.61
CA PHE A 192 18.96 -4.58 12.52
C PHE A 192 18.41 -4.27 13.93
N LYS A 193 19.05 -3.30 14.60
CA LYS A 193 18.88 -3.05 16.02
C LYS A 193 17.66 -2.21 16.36
N GLY A 194 16.88 -2.69 17.34
CA GLY A 194 15.95 -1.88 18.09
C GLY A 194 16.65 -0.98 19.11
N GLY A 195 16.03 0.11 19.50
CA GLY A 195 16.63 1.02 20.48
C GLY A 195 15.73 2.18 20.90
N LYS A 196 16.33 3.17 21.55
CA LYS A 196 15.63 4.40 21.91
C LYS A 196 15.28 5.17 20.64
N LEU A 197 14.02 5.61 20.50
CA LEU A 197 13.51 6.33 19.31
C LEU A 197 14.28 7.63 19.01
N SER A 198 14.90 8.25 20.03
CA SER A 198 15.71 9.44 19.90
C SER A 198 17.17 9.20 19.46
N ALA A 199 17.59 7.93 19.32
CA ALA A 199 18.95 7.60 18.91
C ALA A 199 18.99 7.35 17.38
N GLU A 200 19.90 8.02 16.68
CA GLU A 200 20.09 7.88 15.22
C GLU A 200 20.48 6.45 14.79
N SER A 201 21.08 5.67 15.70
CA SER A 201 21.44 4.26 15.46
C SER A 201 20.27 3.30 15.54
N THR A 202 19.08 3.75 15.92
CA THR A 202 17.89 2.90 16.03
C THR A 202 17.29 2.68 14.66
N CYS A 203 17.35 1.42 14.19
CA CYS A 203 16.78 1.02 12.90
C CYS A 203 15.33 0.53 13.04
N LEU A 204 14.94 0.02 14.22
CA LEU A 204 13.63 -0.57 14.48
C LEU A 204 12.98 0.06 15.71
N GLY A 205 11.80 0.66 15.53
CA GLY A 205 10.93 1.13 16.59
C GLY A 205 9.91 0.08 17.05
N PRO A 206 9.09 0.40 18.06
CA PRO A 206 7.97 -0.45 18.46
C PRO A 206 6.86 -0.43 17.40
N MET A 207 6.00 -1.43 17.43
CA MET A 207 4.72 -1.40 16.74
C MET A 207 3.79 -0.34 17.37
N ILE A 208 2.74 0.03 16.65
CA ILE A 208 1.81 1.10 17.08
C ILE A 208 1.16 0.82 18.45
N ALA A 209 0.98 -0.43 18.80
CA ALA A 209 0.41 -0.84 20.08
C ALA A 209 0.84 -2.26 20.44
N GLU A 210 0.92 -2.54 21.75
CA GLU A 210 1.31 -3.85 22.26
C GLU A 210 0.39 -4.98 21.77
N LYS A 211 -0.91 -4.72 21.63
CA LYS A 211 -1.86 -5.73 21.11
C LYS A 211 -1.47 -6.26 19.72
N GLU A 212 -0.86 -5.44 18.87
CA GLU A 212 -0.39 -5.88 17.55
C GLU A 212 0.87 -6.75 17.65
N ALA A 213 1.76 -6.44 18.59
CA ALA A 213 2.90 -7.28 18.88
C ALA A 213 2.48 -8.63 19.50
N VAL A 214 1.44 -8.64 20.34
CA VAL A 214 0.83 -9.88 20.86
C VAL A 214 0.20 -10.71 19.74
N ARG A 215 -0.52 -10.07 18.82
CA ARG A 215 -1.14 -10.73 17.66
C ARG A 215 -0.10 -11.46 16.81
N ILE A 216 0.96 -10.75 16.41
CA ILE A 216 1.99 -11.35 15.55
C ILE A 216 2.81 -12.42 16.29
N GLU A 217 3.05 -12.25 17.59
CA GLU A 217 3.68 -13.29 18.41
C GLU A 217 2.85 -14.58 18.38
N GLY A 218 1.52 -14.48 18.47
CA GLY A 218 0.60 -15.62 18.34
C GLY A 218 0.75 -16.30 16.98
N TRP A 219 0.69 -15.54 15.88
CA TRP A 219 0.82 -16.10 14.52
C TRP A 219 2.16 -16.81 14.29
N VAL A 220 3.26 -16.26 14.80
CA VAL A 220 4.58 -16.90 14.69
C VAL A 220 4.65 -18.19 15.51
N LYS A 221 4.08 -18.21 16.71
CA LYS A 221 3.99 -19.42 17.55
C LYS A 221 3.14 -20.51 16.90
N ASP A 222 1.99 -20.14 16.33
CA ASP A 222 1.09 -21.06 15.65
C ASP A 222 1.77 -21.64 14.38
N ALA A 223 2.45 -20.80 13.62
CA ALA A 223 3.23 -21.24 12.45
C ALA A 223 4.35 -22.22 12.87
N ALA A 224 5.09 -21.92 13.92
CA ALA A 224 6.14 -22.80 14.45
C ALA A 224 5.58 -24.14 14.94
N ALA A 225 4.43 -24.13 15.63
CA ALA A 225 3.74 -25.35 16.07
C ALA A 225 3.25 -26.19 14.88
N ALA A 226 2.90 -25.53 13.75
CA ALA A 226 2.50 -26.19 12.49
C ALA A 226 3.69 -26.62 11.61
N GLY A 227 4.94 -26.46 12.08
CA GLY A 227 6.14 -26.96 11.39
C GLY A 227 6.99 -25.89 10.69
N ALA A 228 6.63 -24.60 10.76
CA ALA A 228 7.50 -23.54 10.29
C ALA A 228 8.75 -23.44 11.19
N LYS A 229 9.87 -23.02 10.60
CA LYS A 229 11.14 -22.84 11.30
C LYS A 229 11.42 -21.34 11.45
N VAL A 230 11.57 -20.88 12.69
CA VAL A 230 12.03 -19.53 13.00
C VAL A 230 13.57 -19.52 12.89
N LEU A 231 14.09 -18.79 11.91
CA LEU A 231 15.52 -18.68 11.68
C LEU A 231 16.18 -17.64 12.63
N THR A 232 15.45 -16.58 12.96
CA THR A 232 15.87 -15.54 13.90
C THR A 232 14.66 -14.76 14.42
N GLY A 233 14.79 -14.09 15.56
CA GLY A 233 13.73 -13.30 16.19
C GLY A 233 12.64 -14.14 16.85
N GLY A 234 11.41 -13.65 16.82
CA GLY A 234 10.25 -14.33 17.37
C GLY A 234 9.90 -13.92 18.79
N HIS A 235 10.60 -12.97 19.39
CA HIS A 235 10.38 -12.52 20.77
C HIS A 235 9.80 -11.10 20.82
N ARG A 236 8.98 -10.87 21.85
CA ARG A 236 8.29 -9.62 22.11
C ARG A 236 8.73 -8.98 23.43
N HIS A 237 8.84 -7.66 23.44
CA HIS A 237 9.06 -6.84 24.63
C HIS A 237 8.10 -5.64 24.63
N GLY A 238 6.96 -5.77 25.29
CA GLY A 238 5.88 -4.77 25.19
C GLY A 238 5.36 -4.66 23.76
N ALA A 239 5.38 -3.46 23.20
CA ALA A 239 5.01 -3.20 21.80
C ALA A 239 6.16 -3.46 20.80
N PHE A 240 7.37 -3.75 21.27
CA PHE A 240 8.50 -4.09 20.40
C PHE A 240 8.44 -5.57 20.02
N TYR A 241 8.58 -5.87 18.74
CA TYR A 241 8.72 -7.21 18.21
C TYR A 241 10.02 -7.33 17.42
N GLU A 242 10.78 -8.38 17.65
CA GLU A 242 12.08 -8.57 17.01
C GLU A 242 11.98 -8.81 15.50
N PRO A 243 12.98 -8.39 14.70
CA PRO A 243 13.10 -8.79 13.31
C PRO A 243 13.05 -10.30 13.18
N THR A 244 12.03 -10.82 12.50
CA THR A 244 11.74 -12.25 12.50
C THR A 244 11.71 -12.81 11.09
N ILE A 245 12.43 -13.92 10.89
CA ILE A 245 12.49 -14.62 9.61
C ILE A 245 11.99 -16.04 9.80
N LEU A 246 11.06 -16.45 8.95
CA LEU A 246 10.47 -17.79 8.94
C LEU A 246 10.83 -18.52 7.65
N THR A 247 10.93 -19.83 7.75
CA THR A 247 11.01 -20.73 6.59
C THR A 247 10.19 -21.99 6.86
N ASN A 248 10.10 -22.89 5.87
CA ASN A 248 9.25 -24.07 5.95
C ASN A 248 7.78 -23.74 6.29
N VAL A 249 7.31 -22.60 5.77
CA VAL A 249 5.93 -22.13 5.93
C VAL A 249 5.03 -22.74 4.85
N THR A 250 3.74 -22.86 5.14
CA THR A 250 2.72 -23.26 4.17
C THR A 250 1.78 -22.10 3.85
N PRO A 251 1.09 -22.11 2.68
CA PRO A 251 0.18 -21.04 2.29
C PRO A 251 -0.96 -20.79 3.28
N ASP A 252 -1.35 -21.76 4.08
CA ASP A 252 -2.46 -21.67 5.04
C ASP A 252 -2.07 -21.01 6.37
N MET A 253 -0.79 -20.87 6.68
CA MET A 253 -0.31 -20.22 7.88
C MET A 253 -0.64 -18.71 7.85
N ASP A 254 -1.14 -18.15 8.95
CA ASP A 254 -1.54 -16.73 9.02
C ASP A 254 -0.41 -15.77 8.67
N VAL A 255 0.83 -16.10 9.00
CA VAL A 255 2.04 -15.34 8.64
C VAL A 255 2.29 -15.26 7.13
N VAL A 256 1.66 -16.13 6.32
CA VAL A 256 1.75 -16.14 4.85
C VAL A 256 0.45 -15.65 4.21
N LYS A 257 -0.69 -16.15 4.70
CA LYS A 257 -2.03 -15.94 4.15
C LYS A 257 -2.55 -14.52 4.36
N ASN A 258 -2.31 -13.96 5.55
CA ASN A 258 -2.82 -12.65 5.97
C ASN A 258 -1.72 -11.59 5.99
N GLU A 259 -2.11 -10.32 6.03
CA GLU A 259 -1.19 -9.20 6.21
C GLU A 259 -0.58 -9.23 7.62
N ALA A 260 0.72 -9.48 7.72
CA ALA A 260 1.43 -9.51 9.00
C ALA A 260 1.47 -8.12 9.67
N PHE A 261 1.72 -7.08 8.91
CA PHE A 261 1.86 -5.68 9.36
C PHE A 261 2.76 -5.57 10.60
N ALA A 262 3.89 -6.28 10.54
CA ALA A 262 4.85 -6.50 11.61
C ALA A 262 6.24 -6.81 11.01
N PRO A 263 7.34 -6.72 11.76
CA PRO A 263 8.68 -7.00 11.25
C PRO A 263 8.94 -8.51 11.08
N VAL A 264 8.12 -9.15 10.26
CA VAL A 264 8.14 -10.60 10.01
C VAL A 264 8.04 -10.87 8.52
N PHE A 265 8.93 -11.71 7.99
CA PHE A 265 8.77 -12.23 6.65
C PHE A 265 9.15 -13.71 6.53
N SER A 266 8.65 -14.34 5.47
CA SER A 266 8.86 -15.76 5.19
C SER A 266 9.68 -15.96 3.93
N ILE A 267 10.66 -16.88 3.96
CA ILE A 267 11.46 -17.27 2.81
C ILE A 267 10.98 -18.64 2.34
N ILE A 268 10.60 -18.72 1.06
CA ILE A 268 9.95 -19.86 0.43
C ILE A 268 10.79 -20.30 -0.77
N PRO A 269 11.33 -21.53 -0.81
CA PRO A 269 12.06 -22.00 -1.98
C PRO A 269 11.11 -22.30 -3.15
N TYR A 270 11.60 -22.12 -4.38
CA TYR A 270 10.91 -22.54 -5.59
C TYR A 270 11.88 -23.17 -6.59
N ASP A 271 11.35 -23.98 -7.51
CA ASP A 271 12.13 -24.67 -8.53
C ASP A 271 11.98 -24.04 -9.92
N THR A 272 10.79 -23.50 -10.27
CA THR A 272 10.55 -22.83 -11.56
C THR A 272 9.93 -21.46 -11.37
N ILE A 273 10.14 -20.54 -12.33
CA ILE A 273 9.58 -19.18 -12.23
C ILE A 273 8.04 -19.22 -12.22
N GLU A 274 7.44 -20.19 -12.91
CA GLU A 274 5.98 -20.40 -12.93
C GLU A 274 5.45 -20.75 -11.54
N GLU A 275 6.18 -21.59 -10.80
CA GLU A 275 5.86 -21.90 -9.39
C GLU A 275 5.95 -20.65 -8.50
N ALA A 276 6.99 -19.84 -8.67
CA ALA A 276 7.15 -18.60 -7.90
C ALA A 276 6.01 -17.61 -8.19
N VAL A 277 5.68 -17.39 -9.47
CA VAL A 277 4.59 -16.50 -9.88
C VAL A 277 3.23 -17.01 -9.38
N ALA A 278 2.99 -18.32 -9.50
CA ALA A 278 1.78 -18.94 -8.94
C ALA A 278 1.69 -18.75 -7.41
N GLY A 279 2.81 -18.89 -6.71
CA GLY A 279 2.90 -18.62 -5.27
C GLY A 279 2.62 -17.17 -4.91
N VAL A 280 3.14 -16.21 -5.68
CA VAL A 280 2.83 -14.77 -5.51
C VAL A 280 1.33 -14.52 -5.68
N ASN A 281 0.73 -15.09 -6.73
CA ASN A 281 -0.68 -14.91 -7.08
C ASN A 281 -1.64 -15.66 -6.16
N ASN A 282 -1.16 -16.69 -5.45
CA ASN A 282 -1.94 -17.41 -4.43
C ASN A 282 -2.15 -16.54 -3.19
N SER A 283 -2.85 -15.45 -3.39
CA SER A 283 -3.19 -14.45 -2.37
C SER A 283 -4.48 -13.74 -2.75
N ARG A 284 -5.26 -13.38 -1.72
CA ARG A 284 -6.39 -12.46 -1.91
C ARG A 284 -5.95 -11.02 -2.15
N TYR A 285 -4.68 -10.72 -1.92
CA TYR A 285 -4.10 -9.40 -2.10
C TYR A 285 -3.38 -9.28 -3.45
N GLY A 286 -3.13 -8.04 -3.87
CA GLY A 286 -2.39 -7.72 -5.07
C GLY A 286 -2.00 -6.25 -5.12
N LEU A 287 -1.18 -5.76 -4.16
CA LEU A 287 -0.78 -4.36 -4.14
C LEU A 287 0.48 -4.14 -4.96
N GLN A 288 1.59 -4.74 -4.57
CA GLN A 288 2.86 -4.61 -5.26
C GLN A 288 3.74 -5.85 -5.05
N ALA A 289 4.56 -6.19 -6.05
CA ALA A 289 5.51 -7.28 -5.99
C ALA A 289 6.88 -6.82 -6.50
N GLY A 290 7.96 -7.44 -5.99
CA GLY A 290 9.33 -7.26 -6.48
C GLY A 290 9.83 -8.48 -7.21
N VAL A 291 10.71 -8.31 -8.21
CA VAL A 291 11.34 -9.41 -8.95
C VAL A 291 12.81 -9.07 -9.20
N PHE A 292 13.69 -9.88 -8.71
CA PHE A 292 15.12 -9.75 -8.89
C PHE A 292 15.66 -10.80 -9.88
N THR A 293 16.13 -10.34 -11.03
CA THR A 293 16.70 -11.19 -12.09
C THR A 293 17.56 -10.38 -13.04
N SER A 294 18.54 -11.02 -13.65
CA SER A 294 19.33 -10.47 -14.76
C SER A 294 18.74 -10.84 -16.13
N SER A 295 17.77 -11.75 -16.18
CA SER A 295 17.12 -12.22 -17.41
C SER A 295 15.95 -11.33 -17.80
N LEU A 296 16.00 -10.74 -18.99
CA LEU A 296 14.89 -9.98 -19.53
C LEU A 296 13.65 -10.86 -19.76
N ALA A 297 13.84 -12.13 -20.14
CA ALA A 297 12.72 -13.07 -20.35
C ALA A 297 11.98 -13.36 -19.04
N ILE A 298 12.69 -13.60 -17.94
CA ILE A 298 12.11 -13.81 -16.61
C ILE A 298 11.40 -12.54 -16.11
N ALA A 299 12.05 -11.38 -16.28
CA ALA A 299 11.45 -10.11 -15.89
C ALA A 299 10.14 -9.84 -16.63
N HIS A 300 10.11 -10.07 -17.95
CA HIS A 300 8.91 -9.90 -18.78
C HIS A 300 7.81 -10.89 -18.38
N TYR A 301 8.15 -12.17 -18.25
CA TYR A 301 7.20 -13.19 -17.82
C TYR A 301 6.56 -12.85 -16.48
N ALA A 302 7.36 -12.49 -15.48
CA ALA A 302 6.87 -12.12 -14.17
C ALA A 302 5.98 -10.85 -14.21
N ALA A 303 6.40 -9.83 -14.98
CA ALA A 303 5.64 -8.58 -15.12
C ALA A 303 4.25 -8.80 -15.76
N GLU A 304 4.13 -9.74 -16.71
CA GLU A 304 2.85 -10.05 -17.35
C GLU A 304 1.93 -10.95 -16.50
N HIS A 305 2.50 -11.85 -15.69
CA HIS A 305 1.72 -12.89 -15.03
C HIS A 305 1.48 -12.63 -13.53
N ILE A 306 2.19 -11.68 -12.90
CA ILE A 306 1.92 -11.31 -11.50
C ILE A 306 0.66 -10.43 -11.42
N GLU A 307 -0.31 -10.88 -10.64
CA GLU A 307 -1.58 -10.19 -10.39
C GLU A 307 -1.46 -9.16 -9.25
N ALA A 308 -0.75 -8.07 -9.51
CA ALA A 308 -0.58 -6.95 -8.58
C ALA A 308 -0.76 -5.60 -9.29
N GLY A 309 -1.04 -4.56 -8.52
CA GLY A 309 -1.14 -3.19 -9.03
C GLY A 309 0.18 -2.61 -9.53
N GLY A 310 1.31 -3.13 -9.02
CA GLY A 310 2.66 -2.81 -9.48
C GLY A 310 3.61 -4.00 -9.40
N VAL A 311 4.50 -4.12 -10.39
CA VAL A 311 5.61 -5.09 -10.41
C VAL A 311 6.90 -4.32 -10.60
N VAL A 312 7.82 -4.47 -9.65
CA VAL A 312 9.10 -3.75 -9.63
C VAL A 312 10.22 -4.71 -10.01
N ILE A 313 10.93 -4.42 -11.09
CA ILE A 313 12.05 -5.26 -11.55
C ILE A 313 13.36 -4.74 -10.96
N ASN A 314 14.14 -5.64 -10.36
CA ASN A 314 15.43 -5.37 -9.70
C ASN A 314 15.35 -4.38 -8.54
N ASP A 315 14.18 -4.29 -7.92
CA ASP A 315 13.97 -3.70 -6.61
C ASP A 315 12.85 -4.47 -5.87
N GLY A 316 12.62 -4.16 -4.61
CA GLY A 316 11.62 -4.87 -3.81
C GLY A 316 10.23 -4.24 -3.85
N SER A 317 9.27 -4.99 -3.32
CA SER A 317 7.86 -4.57 -3.24
C SER A 317 7.65 -3.23 -2.51
N SER A 318 8.58 -2.80 -1.67
CA SER A 318 8.46 -1.53 -0.91
C SER A 318 8.95 -0.29 -1.67
N PHE A 319 9.43 -0.45 -2.91
CA PHE A 319 9.81 0.69 -3.74
C PHE A 319 8.56 1.50 -4.14
N ARG A 320 8.59 2.80 -3.86
CA ARG A 320 7.54 3.74 -4.26
C ARG A 320 8.11 5.13 -4.53
N MET A 321 7.64 5.75 -5.60
CA MET A 321 7.83 7.18 -5.89
C MET A 321 6.47 7.87 -5.99
N ASP A 322 6.40 9.12 -5.52
CA ASP A 322 5.12 9.82 -5.38
C ASP A 322 4.42 10.12 -6.71
N ASN A 323 5.17 10.21 -7.80
CA ASN A 323 4.64 10.51 -9.16
C ASN A 323 4.19 9.28 -9.95
N MET A 324 4.43 8.05 -9.46
CA MET A 324 3.97 6.84 -10.15
C MET A 324 2.52 6.49 -9.80
N PRO A 325 1.79 5.79 -10.70
CA PRO A 325 0.50 5.22 -10.33
C PRO A 325 0.69 4.17 -9.24
N TYR A 326 -0.03 4.31 -8.15
CA TYR A 326 0.03 3.39 -7.02
C TYR A 326 -1.37 2.98 -6.61
N GLY A 327 -1.61 1.69 -6.44
CA GLY A 327 -2.89 1.14 -5.99
C GLY A 327 -3.04 -0.32 -6.34
N GLY A 328 -3.76 -1.04 -5.50
CA GLY A 328 -3.91 -2.49 -5.56
C GLY A 328 -4.98 -2.99 -6.52
N VAL A 329 -4.98 -4.31 -6.68
CA VAL A 329 -6.06 -5.12 -7.25
C VAL A 329 -6.54 -6.12 -6.19
N LYS A 330 -7.55 -6.91 -6.47
CA LYS A 330 -8.16 -7.87 -5.52
C LYS A 330 -8.55 -7.15 -4.20
N ASP A 331 -8.29 -7.75 -3.05
CA ASP A 331 -8.57 -7.17 -1.72
C ASP A 331 -7.59 -6.04 -1.32
N SER A 332 -6.60 -5.72 -2.14
CA SER A 332 -5.69 -4.60 -1.86
C SER A 332 -6.23 -3.23 -2.25
N GLY A 333 -7.35 -3.16 -2.96
CA GLY A 333 -8.03 -1.89 -3.17
C GLY A 333 -8.56 -1.66 -4.58
N MET A 334 -8.91 -0.39 -4.83
CA MET A 334 -9.39 0.11 -6.12
C MET A 334 -9.08 1.61 -6.25
N GLY A 335 -8.95 2.08 -7.48
CA GLY A 335 -8.46 3.42 -7.79
C GLY A 335 -6.93 3.49 -7.75
N LYS A 336 -6.39 4.68 -7.97
CA LYS A 336 -4.95 4.92 -8.00
C LYS A 336 -4.59 6.21 -7.26
N GLU A 337 -3.51 6.16 -6.48
CA GLU A 337 -2.79 7.33 -5.98
C GLU A 337 -1.67 7.73 -6.96
N GLY A 338 -1.00 8.81 -6.67
CA GLY A 338 -0.11 9.55 -7.56
C GLY A 338 -0.83 10.79 -8.09
N PRO A 339 -0.20 11.98 -8.12
CA PRO A 339 -0.90 13.26 -8.33
C PRO A 339 -1.79 13.27 -9.56
N GLU A 340 -1.29 12.88 -10.72
CA GLU A 340 -2.05 12.85 -11.97
C GLU A 340 -3.22 11.85 -11.91
N TYR A 341 -2.95 10.64 -11.43
CA TYR A 341 -3.94 9.56 -11.36
C TYR A 341 -5.03 9.88 -10.34
N ALA A 342 -4.63 10.37 -9.17
CA ALA A 342 -5.56 10.78 -8.12
C ALA A 342 -6.46 11.93 -8.57
N ILE A 343 -5.96 12.93 -9.32
CA ILE A 343 -6.78 14.02 -9.88
C ILE A 343 -7.84 13.48 -10.83
N ARG A 344 -7.53 12.47 -11.63
CA ARG A 344 -8.52 11.81 -12.50
C ARG A 344 -9.64 11.14 -11.70
N GLU A 345 -9.31 10.49 -10.61
CA GLU A 345 -10.29 9.89 -9.68
C GLU A 345 -11.16 10.94 -8.97
N LEU A 346 -10.59 12.11 -8.68
CA LEU A 346 -11.18 13.21 -7.91
C LEU A 346 -11.96 14.21 -8.77
N THR A 347 -12.14 13.92 -10.06
CA THR A 347 -12.86 14.77 -11.00
C THR A 347 -13.87 13.97 -11.84
N GLU A 348 -14.95 14.63 -12.26
CA GLU A 348 -15.88 14.11 -13.27
C GLU A 348 -15.51 14.62 -14.65
N GLU A 349 -15.55 13.76 -15.64
CA GLU A 349 -15.45 14.16 -17.03
C GLU A 349 -16.83 14.50 -17.58
N LYS A 350 -16.97 15.71 -18.12
CA LYS A 350 -18.20 16.21 -18.69
C LYS A 350 -18.01 16.51 -20.17
N THR A 351 -18.81 15.87 -21.00
CA THR A 351 -18.81 16.14 -22.44
C THR A 351 -19.65 17.38 -22.76
N ILE A 352 -19.10 18.28 -23.56
CA ILE A 352 -19.78 19.46 -24.10
C ILE A 352 -19.86 19.31 -25.63
N ILE A 353 -21.04 19.45 -26.14
CA ILE A 353 -21.30 19.44 -27.60
C ILE A 353 -21.95 20.76 -27.96
N MET A 354 -21.30 21.49 -28.85
CA MET A 354 -21.84 22.73 -29.45
C MET A 354 -22.30 22.43 -30.87
N ASN A 355 -23.52 22.74 -31.17
CA ASN A 355 -24.08 22.70 -32.54
C ASN A 355 -24.15 24.11 -33.08
N PHE A 356 -23.61 24.34 -34.25
CA PHE A 356 -23.54 25.64 -34.92
C PHE A 356 -24.49 25.75 -36.10
N ASP A 357 -25.44 24.83 -36.26
CA ASP A 357 -26.52 24.89 -37.23
C ASP A 357 -27.56 25.94 -36.89
#